data_f83e3aa25f4264c99d9aece4d1c9e0b4
#
_entry.id   f83e3aa25f4264c99d9aece4d1c9e0b4
#
_cell.length_a   1.000
_cell.length_b   1.000
_cell.length_c   1.000
_cell.angle_alpha   90.00
_cell.angle_beta   90.00
_cell.angle_gamma   90.00
#
_symmetry.space_group_name_H-M   'P 1'
#
loop_
_entity.id
_entity.type
_entity.pdbx_description
1 polymer ?
#
loop_
_entity_poly.entity_id
_entity_poly.type
_entity_poly.pdbx_seq_one_letter_code
_entity_poly.pdbx_strand_id
1 'polypeptide(L)'
;MSEANRRCAGQFVGAGLSRDGLMPFGSRDKPAPTPELTNVSKVIVAACCLSFALAVSSCSQQRTTGYLKGDTMGTFYTVQYWSKKRYEPQRLDTSVKEILNEFEDQLSNWRPDSWVSRFNAVPANTPIHLPEHAFEVVRLSLELAERTNGAFDPTLSPVIQLWGFGTERSERIPEDSSIQAALRKVGYRKLVLDTSNATLLKTDPNLQLNCSAVAKGYAVDLVARELSERGVEGMLINIGGEVYAAGNKSDGSSWTVGIQEKLPNGQTLRSKRNIPLHDQALATSGHSQRVFFKSGQRYSHILNAKTGHPVEAPVASASVIAPNCALADGLATIALIIDNDSMKQLVSQYHGIEYFYTPWSASHSDTRSHPISSSNQPTS
;
A
#
# COMPACT_ATOMS: atom_id res chain seq x y z
N MET A 1 -18.41 -16.14 41.47
CA MET A 1 -17.57 -16.15 42.68
C MET A 1 -16.72 -14.90 42.57
N SER A 2 -17.14 -13.96 43.33
CA SER A 2 -16.62 -13.28 44.51
C SER A 2 -15.80 -12.07 44.12
N GLU A 3 -16.37 -10.84 44.21
CA GLU A 3 -16.37 -9.89 45.37
C GLU A 3 -14.92 -9.39 45.64
N ALA A 4 -14.59 -8.15 45.84
CA ALA A 4 -15.18 -7.06 46.64
C ALA A 4 -14.47 -5.74 46.26
N ASN A 5 -15.04 -4.61 46.07
CA ASN A 5 -15.74 -3.70 46.97
C ASN A 5 -14.86 -2.96 48.00
N ARG A 6 -15.09 -1.63 48.03
CA ARG A 6 -15.05 -0.65 49.11
C ARG A 6 -13.84 0.26 49.26
N ARG A 7 -14.10 1.54 49.02
CA ARG A 7 -14.32 2.66 49.97
C ARG A 7 -13.14 3.03 50.84
N CYS A 8 -12.78 4.31 50.83
CA CYS A 8 -12.63 5.10 52.06
C CYS A 8 -12.77 6.61 51.79
N ALA A 9 -13.73 7.16 52.47
CA ALA A 9 -13.90 8.58 52.79
C ALA A 9 -13.29 8.81 54.18
N GLY A 10 -13.02 10.05 54.54
CA GLY A 10 -12.67 10.48 55.90
C GLY A 10 -12.03 11.87 55.80
N GLN A 11 -12.67 12.94 56.03
CA GLN A 11 -13.10 13.49 57.33
C GLN A 11 -11.92 13.82 58.26
N PHE A 12 -11.91 15.03 58.64
CA PHE A 12 -12.10 15.80 59.89
C PHE A 12 -10.84 16.48 60.36
N VAL A 13 -10.77 17.60 60.99
CA VAL A 13 -11.31 18.32 62.13
C VAL A 13 -10.35 19.49 62.32
N GLY A 14 -10.55 20.69 62.63
CA GLY A 14 -11.46 21.31 63.54
C GLY A 14 -10.71 22.18 64.53
N ALA A 15 -11.30 23.28 64.88
CA ALA A 15 -11.22 23.96 66.14
C ALA A 15 -10.07 24.95 66.47
N GLY A 16 -10.46 26.09 67.00
CA GLY A 16 -9.73 26.86 67.97
C GLY A 16 -10.22 28.29 68.14
N LEU A 17 -11.16 28.46 69.02
CA LEU A 17 -11.66 29.74 69.61
C LEU A 17 -10.55 30.43 70.42
N SER A 18 -10.51 31.77 70.37
CA SER A 18 -10.34 32.55 71.59
C SER A 18 -10.86 33.97 71.45
N ARG A 19 -11.54 34.38 72.51
CA ARG A 19 -12.20 35.66 72.79
C ARG A 19 -11.25 36.74 73.14
N ASP A 20 -11.80 37.94 73.03
CA ASP A 20 -11.80 39.12 73.91
C ASP A 20 -11.18 40.39 73.35
N GLY A 21 -11.99 41.49 73.49
CA GLY A 21 -11.51 42.86 73.41
C GLY A 21 -12.60 43.86 72.94
N LEU A 22 -13.38 44.36 73.89
CA LEU A 22 -14.44 45.36 73.69
C LEU A 22 -13.92 46.79 73.39
N MET A 23 -14.65 47.44 72.41
CA MET A 23 -15.24 48.79 72.46
C MET A 23 -14.34 50.05 72.13
N PRO A 24 -15.01 51.19 71.79
CA PRO A 24 -16.03 51.53 70.78
C PRO A 24 -15.72 52.84 69.98
N PHE A 25 -16.71 53.26 69.21
CA PHE A 25 -17.03 54.63 68.69
C PHE A 25 -16.36 55.07 67.36
N GLY A 26 -17.25 55.34 66.39
CA GLY A 26 -17.09 56.50 65.55
C GLY A 26 -17.63 56.38 64.14
N SER A 27 -18.79 57.04 63.98
CA SER A 27 -19.28 57.64 62.72
C SER A 27 -19.73 56.78 61.55
N ARG A 28 -20.98 57.00 61.29
CA ARG A 28 -21.71 56.57 60.07
C ARG A 28 -21.18 57.31 58.85
N ASP A 29 -20.57 56.59 57.95
CA ASP A 29 -20.56 56.98 56.55
C ASP A 29 -21.38 55.92 55.76
N LYS A 30 -22.43 56.42 55.08
CA LYS A 30 -23.23 55.61 54.18
C LYS A 30 -22.35 55.17 53.01
N PRO A 31 -22.42 53.90 52.61
CA PRO A 31 -21.74 53.50 51.37
C PRO A 31 -22.38 54.21 50.19
N ALA A 32 -21.56 54.74 49.30
CA ALA A 32 -21.98 55.33 48.02
C ALA A 32 -22.78 54.32 47.21
N PRO A 33 -23.83 54.72 46.48
CA PRO A 33 -24.59 53.81 45.65
C PRO A 33 -23.69 53.27 44.53
N THR A 34 -23.62 51.96 44.46
CA THR A 34 -23.02 51.26 43.32
C THR A 34 -23.71 51.74 42.03
N PRO A 35 -22.99 52.16 41.01
CA PRO A 35 -23.61 52.62 39.79
C PRO A 35 -24.41 51.44 39.17
N GLU A 36 -25.73 51.60 39.08
CA GLU A 36 -26.59 50.69 38.34
C GLU A 36 -26.13 50.69 36.88
N LEU A 37 -25.71 49.55 36.40
CA LEU A 37 -25.36 49.35 34.97
C LEU A 37 -26.62 49.73 34.16
N THR A 38 -26.48 50.79 33.35
CA THR A 38 -27.56 51.24 32.46
C THR A 38 -28.01 50.12 31.56
N ASN A 39 -29.24 50.09 31.14
CA ASN A 39 -29.78 49.06 30.26
C ASN A 39 -28.95 48.85 28.99
N VAL A 40 -28.25 49.85 28.53
CA VAL A 40 -27.32 49.78 27.39
C VAL A 40 -26.12 48.90 27.70
N SER A 41 -25.50 49.01 28.88
CA SER A 41 -24.39 48.16 29.32
C SER A 41 -24.78 46.69 29.46
N LYS A 42 -26.01 46.40 29.93
CA LYS A 42 -26.54 45.05 30.03
C LYS A 42 -26.78 44.41 28.64
N VAL A 43 -27.24 45.21 27.67
CA VAL A 43 -27.42 44.75 26.27
C VAL A 43 -26.09 44.50 25.59
N ILE A 44 -25.08 45.34 25.80
CA ILE A 44 -23.77 45.15 25.25
C ILE A 44 -23.08 43.87 25.81
N VAL A 45 -23.16 43.67 27.13
CA VAL A 45 -22.61 42.45 27.75
C VAL A 45 -23.34 41.18 27.25
N ALA A 46 -24.65 41.21 27.13
CA ALA A 46 -25.43 40.08 26.60
C ALA A 46 -25.09 39.81 25.11
N ALA A 47 -24.96 40.87 24.31
CA ALA A 47 -24.55 40.75 22.90
C ALA A 47 -23.13 40.21 22.75
N CYS A 48 -22.14 40.64 23.57
CA CYS A 48 -20.80 40.09 23.59
C CYS A 48 -20.77 38.64 24.07
N CYS A 49 -21.55 38.26 25.07
CA CYS A 49 -21.65 36.88 25.53
C CYS A 49 -22.30 35.98 24.47
N LEU A 50 -23.30 36.47 23.74
CA LEU A 50 -23.96 35.73 22.66
C LEU A 50 -23.00 35.59 21.46
N SER A 51 -22.25 36.63 21.11
CA SER A 51 -21.23 36.60 20.05
C SER A 51 -20.08 35.67 20.40
N PHE A 52 -19.65 35.61 21.66
CA PHE A 52 -18.63 34.71 22.15
C PHE A 52 -19.13 33.25 22.18
N ALA A 53 -20.38 33.01 22.56
CA ALA A 53 -21.02 31.70 22.52
C ALA A 53 -21.21 31.19 21.09
N LEU A 54 -21.47 32.06 20.11
CA LEU A 54 -21.54 31.74 18.70
C LEU A 54 -20.14 31.48 18.10
N ALA A 55 -19.12 32.17 18.56
CA ALA A 55 -17.73 31.96 18.12
C ALA A 55 -17.12 30.66 18.67
N VAL A 56 -17.56 30.18 19.82
CA VAL A 56 -17.09 28.91 20.42
C VAL A 56 -17.87 27.70 19.87
N SER A 57 -18.99 27.92 19.19
CA SER A 57 -19.64 26.91 18.35
C SER A 57 -18.88 26.71 17.03
N SER A 58 -17.56 26.86 17.04
CA SER A 58 -16.65 26.36 16.02
C SER A 58 -16.87 24.85 16.01
N CYS A 59 -17.71 24.42 15.10
CA CYS A 59 -18.03 23.03 14.84
C CYS A 59 -16.70 22.33 14.63
N SER A 60 -16.16 21.69 15.65
CA SER A 60 -15.07 20.74 15.47
C SER A 60 -15.66 19.66 14.56
N GLN A 61 -15.39 19.80 13.28
CA GLN A 61 -15.83 18.86 12.26
C GLN A 61 -15.32 17.49 12.70
N GLN A 62 -16.20 16.68 13.24
CA GLN A 62 -15.85 15.41 13.88
C GLN A 62 -15.29 14.51 12.79
N ARG A 63 -13.96 14.36 12.76
CA ARG A 63 -13.27 13.49 11.82
C ARG A 63 -13.58 12.04 12.18
N THR A 64 -13.99 11.27 11.20
CA THR A 64 -14.18 9.83 11.33
C THR A 64 -12.89 9.15 10.91
N THR A 65 -12.31 8.37 11.81
CA THR A 65 -11.15 7.50 11.50
C THR A 65 -11.61 6.06 11.49
N GLY A 66 -11.00 5.24 10.63
CA GLY A 66 -11.32 3.83 10.55
C GLY A 66 -10.15 2.97 10.11
N TYR A 67 -10.32 1.66 10.32
CA TYR A 67 -9.37 0.63 9.94
C TYR A 67 -10.14 -0.57 9.37
N LEU A 68 -9.84 -0.94 8.11
CA LEU A 68 -10.38 -2.13 7.46
C LEU A 68 -9.25 -3.14 7.26
N LYS A 69 -9.59 -4.41 7.27
CA LYS A 69 -8.67 -5.52 7.01
C LYS A 69 -9.40 -6.74 6.49
N GLY A 70 -8.73 -7.55 5.72
CA GLY A 70 -9.23 -8.81 5.21
C GLY A 70 -8.18 -9.53 4.38
N ASP A 71 -8.63 -10.61 3.74
CA ASP A 71 -7.80 -11.41 2.85
C ASP A 71 -8.22 -11.16 1.39
N THR A 72 -7.24 -11.12 0.47
CA THR A 72 -7.44 -10.98 -0.97
C THR A 72 -6.21 -11.47 -1.72
N MET A 73 -6.35 -11.98 -2.94
CA MET A 73 -5.25 -12.35 -3.83
C MET A 73 -4.20 -13.28 -3.20
N GLY A 74 -4.61 -14.15 -2.27
CA GLY A 74 -3.73 -15.05 -1.53
C GLY A 74 -2.84 -14.37 -0.49
N THR A 75 -3.16 -13.15 -0.10
CA THR A 75 -2.49 -12.34 0.91
C THR A 75 -3.53 -11.58 1.75
N PHE A 76 -3.12 -10.54 2.47
CA PHE A 76 -4.00 -9.68 3.26
C PHE A 76 -4.08 -8.26 2.69
N TYR A 77 -5.15 -7.55 3.05
CA TYR A 77 -5.21 -6.10 2.89
C TYR A 77 -5.46 -5.39 4.22
N THR A 78 -4.98 -4.16 4.30
CA THR A 78 -5.31 -3.21 5.37
C THR A 78 -5.54 -1.83 4.80
N VAL A 79 -6.53 -1.12 5.35
CA VAL A 79 -6.83 0.26 5.02
C VAL A 79 -6.95 1.06 6.30
N GLN A 80 -6.10 2.06 6.49
CA GLN A 80 -6.28 3.10 7.49
C GLN A 80 -6.83 4.32 6.78
N TYR A 81 -7.88 4.94 7.33
CA TYR A 81 -8.48 6.10 6.69
C TYR A 81 -9.03 7.10 7.69
N TRP A 82 -9.25 8.33 7.20
CA TRP A 82 -10.06 9.33 7.88
C TRP A 82 -10.85 10.18 6.89
N SER A 83 -11.97 10.72 7.37
CA SER A 83 -12.83 11.61 6.60
C SER A 83 -13.53 12.61 7.50
N LYS A 84 -13.90 13.77 6.95
CA LYS A 84 -14.84 14.72 7.57
C LYS A 84 -16.28 14.25 7.49
N LYS A 85 -16.58 13.35 6.55
CA LYS A 85 -17.90 12.71 6.46
C LYS A 85 -17.97 11.56 7.46
N ARG A 86 -19.15 11.35 8.01
CA ARG A 86 -19.42 10.20 8.86
C ARG A 86 -19.78 9.01 7.98
N TYR A 87 -19.03 7.91 8.11
CA TYR A 87 -19.30 6.65 7.43
C TYR A 87 -19.65 5.56 8.42
N GLU A 88 -20.49 4.63 7.96
CA GLU A 88 -20.63 3.34 8.60
C GLU A 88 -19.47 2.46 8.13
N PRO A 89 -18.54 2.04 9.02
CA PRO A 89 -17.36 1.25 8.62
C PRO A 89 -17.71 -0.01 7.83
N GLN A 90 -18.86 -0.64 8.15
CA GLN A 90 -19.34 -1.84 7.47
C GLN A 90 -19.64 -1.60 5.98
N ARG A 91 -20.14 -0.43 5.61
CA ARG A 91 -20.41 -0.11 4.19
C ARG A 91 -19.12 0.06 3.39
N LEU A 92 -18.10 0.69 3.98
CA LEU A 92 -16.80 0.81 3.32
C LEU A 92 -16.12 -0.56 3.22
N ASP A 93 -16.19 -1.38 4.27
CA ASP A 93 -15.64 -2.73 4.28
C ASP A 93 -16.29 -3.62 3.20
N THR A 94 -17.60 -3.58 3.08
CA THR A 94 -18.34 -4.30 2.04
C THR A 94 -17.91 -3.85 0.66
N SER A 95 -17.86 -2.53 0.40
CA SER A 95 -17.46 -2.00 -0.89
C SER A 95 -16.02 -2.38 -1.28
N VAL A 96 -15.07 -2.31 -0.34
CA VAL A 96 -13.68 -2.76 -0.58
C VAL A 96 -13.62 -4.25 -0.91
N LYS A 97 -14.40 -5.08 -0.22
CA LYS A 97 -14.45 -6.52 -0.51
C LYS A 97 -15.07 -6.83 -1.87
N GLU A 98 -16.13 -6.12 -2.23
CA GLU A 98 -16.82 -6.30 -3.52
C GLU A 98 -15.88 -5.96 -4.69
N ILE A 99 -15.19 -4.81 -4.65
CA ILE A 99 -14.28 -4.39 -5.71
C ILE A 99 -13.06 -5.32 -5.83
N LEU A 100 -12.51 -5.80 -4.70
CA LEU A 100 -11.41 -6.75 -4.71
C LEU A 100 -11.84 -8.12 -5.27
N ASN A 101 -13.04 -8.61 -4.93
CA ASN A 101 -13.58 -9.84 -5.47
C ASN A 101 -13.84 -9.73 -6.99
N GLU A 102 -14.45 -8.64 -7.44
CA GLU A 102 -14.66 -8.37 -8.87
C GLU A 102 -13.33 -8.36 -9.63
N PHE A 103 -12.30 -7.73 -9.05
CA PHE A 103 -10.97 -7.73 -9.63
C PHE A 103 -10.36 -9.13 -9.72
N GLU A 104 -10.51 -9.96 -8.68
CA GLU A 104 -10.05 -11.35 -8.71
C GLU A 104 -10.80 -12.20 -9.74
N ASP A 105 -12.10 -11.97 -9.95
CA ASP A 105 -12.89 -12.64 -11.00
C ASP A 105 -12.38 -12.30 -12.40
N GLN A 106 -11.72 -11.16 -12.55
CA GLN A 106 -11.11 -10.80 -13.83
C GLN A 106 -9.69 -11.36 -13.99
N LEU A 107 -8.81 -11.25 -13.01
CA LEU A 107 -7.36 -11.40 -13.20
C LEU A 107 -6.66 -12.46 -12.35
N SER A 108 -7.40 -13.25 -11.56
CA SER A 108 -6.80 -14.33 -10.78
C SER A 108 -6.45 -15.53 -11.67
N ASN A 109 -5.15 -15.85 -11.79
CA ASN A 109 -4.69 -17.08 -12.43
C ASN A 109 -4.97 -18.36 -11.58
N TRP A 110 -5.52 -18.20 -10.38
CA TRP A 110 -5.87 -19.28 -9.45
C TRP A 110 -7.36 -19.66 -9.50
N ARG A 111 -8.20 -18.76 -10.02
CA ARG A 111 -9.63 -19.02 -10.22
C ARG A 111 -9.86 -19.56 -11.63
N PRO A 112 -10.37 -20.78 -11.79
CA PRO A 112 -10.55 -21.39 -13.12
C PRO A 112 -11.59 -20.67 -13.98
N ASP A 113 -12.52 -19.98 -13.34
CA ASP A 113 -13.61 -19.22 -13.94
C ASP A 113 -13.29 -17.73 -14.13
N SER A 114 -12.10 -17.27 -13.76
CA SER A 114 -11.67 -15.89 -14.00
C SER A 114 -11.59 -15.58 -15.49
N TRP A 115 -11.70 -14.28 -15.84
CA TRP A 115 -11.52 -13.85 -17.22
C TRP A 115 -10.16 -14.27 -17.79
N VAL A 116 -9.07 -14.07 -17.03
CA VAL A 116 -7.72 -14.44 -17.50
C VAL A 116 -7.58 -15.96 -17.71
N SER A 117 -8.19 -16.78 -16.86
CA SER A 117 -8.16 -18.24 -17.02
C SER A 117 -8.94 -18.68 -18.27
N ARG A 118 -10.10 -18.07 -18.52
CA ARG A 118 -10.87 -18.28 -19.76
C ARG A 118 -10.09 -17.82 -20.99
N PHE A 119 -9.47 -16.64 -20.96
CA PHE A 119 -8.60 -16.15 -22.03
C PHE A 119 -7.46 -17.12 -22.31
N ASN A 120 -6.83 -17.68 -21.29
CA ASN A 120 -5.73 -18.63 -21.45
C ASN A 120 -6.18 -19.93 -22.14
N ALA A 121 -7.45 -20.30 -22.03
CA ALA A 121 -8.03 -21.51 -22.61
C ALA A 121 -8.54 -21.35 -24.06
N VAL A 122 -8.75 -20.11 -24.56
CA VAL A 122 -9.27 -19.91 -25.91
C VAL A 122 -8.27 -20.32 -27.00
N PRO A 123 -8.73 -20.72 -28.21
CA PRO A 123 -7.87 -20.93 -29.35
C PRO A 123 -7.12 -19.66 -29.78
N ALA A 124 -6.02 -19.84 -30.50
CA ALA A 124 -5.32 -18.73 -31.14
C ALA A 124 -6.24 -17.98 -32.12
N ASN A 125 -5.96 -16.68 -32.32
CA ASN A 125 -6.67 -15.76 -33.21
C ASN A 125 -8.17 -15.60 -32.89
N THR A 126 -8.56 -15.85 -31.65
CA THR A 126 -9.91 -15.63 -31.16
C THR A 126 -9.90 -14.34 -30.31
N PRO A 127 -10.49 -13.21 -30.78
CA PRO A 127 -10.58 -11.99 -29.99
C PRO A 127 -11.56 -12.19 -28.83
N ILE A 128 -11.14 -11.79 -27.63
CA ILE A 128 -11.98 -11.82 -26.42
C ILE A 128 -12.06 -10.40 -25.87
N HIS A 129 -13.27 -9.95 -25.54
CA HIS A 129 -13.48 -8.65 -24.89
C HIS A 129 -12.86 -8.63 -23.50
N LEU A 130 -12.11 -7.58 -23.19
CA LEU A 130 -11.52 -7.36 -21.87
C LEU A 130 -12.53 -6.59 -20.98
N PRO A 131 -12.78 -7.08 -19.77
CA PRO A 131 -13.40 -6.25 -18.74
C PRO A 131 -12.49 -5.07 -18.40
N GLU A 132 -13.05 -4.02 -17.82
CA GLU A 132 -12.36 -2.75 -17.57
C GLU A 132 -11.01 -2.91 -16.84
N HIS A 133 -11.00 -3.63 -15.72
CA HIS A 133 -9.78 -3.79 -14.92
C HIS A 133 -8.75 -4.66 -15.64
N ALA A 134 -9.20 -5.70 -16.34
CA ALA A 134 -8.31 -6.54 -17.14
C ALA A 134 -7.68 -5.74 -18.30
N PHE A 135 -8.43 -4.83 -18.91
CA PHE A 135 -7.93 -3.96 -19.98
C PHE A 135 -6.76 -3.10 -19.49
N GLU A 136 -6.93 -2.39 -18.37
CA GLU A 136 -5.91 -1.50 -17.84
C GLU A 136 -4.65 -2.24 -17.39
N VAL A 137 -4.81 -3.38 -16.71
CA VAL A 137 -3.68 -4.19 -16.25
C VAL A 137 -2.93 -4.84 -17.42
N VAL A 138 -3.63 -5.33 -18.42
CA VAL A 138 -3.02 -5.89 -19.64
C VAL A 138 -2.31 -4.82 -20.43
N ARG A 139 -2.92 -3.66 -20.63
CA ARG A 139 -2.33 -2.52 -21.32
C ARG A 139 -1.01 -2.10 -20.67
N LEU A 140 -1.01 -1.89 -19.34
CA LEU A 140 0.21 -1.54 -18.60
C LEU A 140 1.26 -2.66 -18.68
N SER A 141 0.85 -3.92 -18.56
CA SER A 141 1.79 -5.06 -18.65
C SER A 141 2.46 -5.15 -20.02
N LEU A 142 1.71 -4.91 -21.10
CA LEU A 142 2.25 -4.88 -22.46
C LEU A 142 3.15 -3.66 -22.70
N GLU A 143 2.80 -2.50 -22.16
CA GLU A 143 3.64 -1.31 -22.21
C GLU A 143 5.00 -1.57 -21.52
N LEU A 144 5.00 -2.13 -20.33
CA LEU A 144 6.22 -2.48 -19.59
C LEU A 144 7.05 -3.55 -20.32
N ALA A 145 6.39 -4.54 -20.93
CA ALA A 145 7.07 -5.54 -21.76
C ALA A 145 7.76 -4.92 -22.97
N GLU A 146 7.11 -4.00 -23.68
CA GLU A 146 7.71 -3.30 -24.82
C GLU A 146 8.87 -2.43 -24.40
N ARG A 147 8.72 -1.61 -23.34
CA ARG A 147 9.78 -0.72 -22.83
C ARG A 147 11.02 -1.47 -22.31
N THR A 148 10.85 -2.71 -21.89
CA THR A 148 11.97 -3.59 -21.45
C THR A 148 12.47 -4.54 -22.55
N ASN A 149 11.95 -4.38 -23.79
CA ASN A 149 12.22 -5.27 -24.91
C ASN A 149 12.08 -6.75 -24.51
N GLY A 150 11.01 -7.06 -23.76
CA GLY A 150 10.66 -8.41 -23.33
C GLY A 150 11.52 -9.00 -22.20
N ALA A 151 12.32 -8.20 -21.48
CA ALA A 151 12.96 -8.68 -20.26
C ALA A 151 11.91 -8.95 -19.17
N PHE A 152 10.92 -8.10 -19.07
CA PHE A 152 9.64 -8.34 -18.40
C PHE A 152 8.64 -8.82 -19.46
N ASP A 153 7.93 -9.93 -19.19
CA ASP A 153 6.96 -10.48 -20.13
C ASP A 153 5.75 -11.08 -19.39
N PRO A 154 4.54 -10.53 -19.59
CA PRO A 154 3.34 -11.03 -18.92
C PRO A 154 2.87 -12.42 -19.44
N THR A 155 3.61 -13.03 -20.36
CA THR A 155 3.30 -14.38 -20.86
C THR A 155 4.24 -15.47 -20.33
N LEU A 156 5.01 -15.16 -19.27
CA LEU A 156 6.05 -16.03 -18.71
C LEU A 156 5.50 -17.26 -17.94
N SER A 157 4.18 -17.43 -17.81
CA SER A 157 3.55 -18.53 -17.08
C SER A 157 4.10 -19.91 -17.37
N PRO A 158 4.36 -20.34 -18.62
CA PRO A 158 4.90 -21.67 -18.90
C PRO A 158 6.27 -21.92 -18.22
N VAL A 159 7.11 -20.89 -18.15
CA VAL A 159 8.41 -20.95 -17.47
C VAL A 159 8.25 -20.93 -15.95
N ILE A 160 7.37 -20.08 -15.43
CA ILE A 160 7.04 -19.98 -13.99
C ILE A 160 6.55 -21.35 -13.47
N GLN A 161 5.67 -22.03 -14.22
CA GLN A 161 5.17 -23.37 -13.87
C GLN A 161 6.28 -24.42 -13.92
N LEU A 162 7.14 -24.38 -14.95
CA LEU A 162 8.24 -25.32 -15.11
C LEU A 162 9.22 -25.27 -13.93
N TRP A 163 9.50 -24.09 -13.39
CA TRP A 163 10.32 -23.90 -12.19
C TRP A 163 9.60 -24.21 -10.87
N GLY A 164 8.30 -24.56 -10.90
CA GLY A 164 7.51 -24.85 -9.71
C GLY A 164 7.09 -23.64 -8.90
N PHE A 165 7.15 -22.44 -9.47
CA PHE A 165 6.66 -21.21 -8.85
C PHE A 165 5.19 -20.87 -9.21
N GLY A 166 4.55 -21.70 -10.04
CA GLY A 166 3.17 -21.57 -10.44
C GLY A 166 2.18 -22.17 -9.43
N THR A 167 1.05 -22.65 -9.95
CA THR A 167 -0.02 -23.28 -9.16
C THR A 167 0.42 -24.63 -8.54
N GLU A 168 1.26 -25.36 -9.24
CA GLU A 168 1.89 -26.60 -8.74
C GLU A 168 3.30 -26.26 -8.24
N ARG A 169 3.50 -26.39 -6.94
CA ARG A 169 4.80 -26.15 -6.33
C ARG A 169 5.71 -27.37 -6.52
N SER A 170 6.91 -27.13 -7.02
CA SER A 170 7.95 -28.14 -7.05
C SER A 170 9.32 -27.51 -6.87
N GLU A 171 10.24 -28.21 -6.17
CA GLU A 171 11.61 -27.76 -5.95
C GLU A 171 12.55 -28.51 -6.91
N ARG A 172 12.33 -28.32 -8.21
CA ARG A 172 13.06 -29.01 -9.27
C ARG A 172 13.78 -28.01 -10.15
N ILE A 173 15.03 -28.29 -10.47
CA ILE A 173 15.76 -27.54 -11.50
C ILE A 173 15.38 -28.17 -12.84
N PRO A 174 14.74 -27.41 -13.76
CA PRO A 174 14.41 -27.93 -15.09
C PRO A 174 15.68 -28.14 -15.93
N GLU A 175 15.61 -29.08 -16.86
CA GLU A 175 16.62 -29.21 -17.90
C GLU A 175 16.53 -28.07 -18.91
N ASP A 176 17.67 -27.65 -19.47
CA ASP A 176 17.74 -26.54 -20.44
C ASP A 176 16.84 -26.79 -21.66
N SER A 177 16.73 -28.03 -22.13
CA SER A 177 15.82 -28.43 -23.22
C SER A 177 14.35 -28.12 -22.90
N SER A 178 13.93 -28.33 -21.65
CA SER A 178 12.59 -28.03 -21.14
C SER A 178 12.37 -26.53 -21.02
N ILE A 179 13.39 -25.78 -20.55
CA ILE A 179 13.35 -24.31 -20.48
C ILE A 179 13.16 -23.72 -21.88
N GLN A 180 13.95 -24.18 -22.86
CA GLN A 180 13.82 -23.74 -24.25
C GLN A 180 12.44 -24.10 -24.85
N ALA A 181 11.90 -25.25 -24.50
CA ALA A 181 10.55 -25.65 -24.93
C ALA A 181 9.45 -24.75 -24.31
N ALA A 182 9.60 -24.34 -23.04
CA ALA A 182 8.70 -23.41 -22.38
C ALA A 182 8.82 -21.98 -22.96
N LEU A 183 10.03 -21.51 -23.24
CA LEU A 183 10.29 -20.19 -23.82
C LEU A 183 9.66 -20.03 -25.23
N ARG A 184 9.56 -21.09 -26.02
CA ARG A 184 8.83 -21.02 -27.32
C ARG A 184 7.36 -20.64 -27.17
N LYS A 185 6.75 -20.88 -25.99
CA LYS A 185 5.36 -20.52 -25.65
C LYS A 185 5.22 -19.13 -25.04
N VAL A 186 6.33 -18.41 -24.85
CA VAL A 186 6.39 -17.05 -24.28
C VAL A 186 6.56 -16.04 -25.41
N GLY A 187 6.11 -14.83 -25.18
CA GLY A 187 6.34 -13.68 -26.07
C GLY A 187 5.14 -12.73 -26.09
N TYR A 188 5.28 -11.59 -25.41
CA TYR A 188 4.23 -10.55 -25.33
C TYR A 188 3.78 -10.05 -26.71
N ARG A 189 4.66 -10.05 -27.74
CA ARG A 189 4.31 -9.71 -29.13
C ARG A 189 3.33 -10.65 -29.80
N LYS A 190 3.09 -11.83 -29.21
CA LYS A 190 2.05 -12.78 -29.63
C LYS A 190 0.67 -12.41 -29.08
N LEU A 191 0.58 -11.37 -28.24
CA LEU A 191 -0.67 -10.75 -27.78
C LEU A 191 -0.96 -9.52 -28.66
N VAL A 192 -2.18 -9.42 -29.15
CA VAL A 192 -2.65 -8.27 -29.93
C VAL A 192 -3.80 -7.63 -29.17
N LEU A 193 -3.54 -6.45 -28.62
CA LEU A 193 -4.51 -5.63 -27.90
C LEU A 193 -5.13 -4.61 -28.87
N ASP A 194 -6.42 -4.71 -29.11
CA ASP A 194 -7.20 -3.67 -29.79
C ASP A 194 -7.80 -2.74 -28.74
N THR A 195 -7.21 -1.55 -28.62
CA THR A 195 -7.63 -0.55 -27.63
C THR A 195 -8.97 0.11 -28.02
N SER A 196 -9.34 0.11 -29.31
CA SER A 196 -10.58 0.73 -29.80
C SER A 196 -11.82 -0.10 -29.45
N ASN A 197 -11.68 -1.42 -29.49
CA ASN A 197 -12.76 -2.38 -29.22
C ASN A 197 -12.61 -3.09 -27.87
N ALA A 198 -11.59 -2.74 -27.08
CA ALA A 198 -11.23 -3.40 -25.84
C ALA A 198 -11.18 -4.93 -26.00
N THR A 199 -10.49 -5.43 -27.03
CA THR A 199 -10.34 -6.88 -27.26
C THR A 199 -8.87 -7.29 -27.22
N LEU A 200 -8.64 -8.51 -26.77
CA LEU A 200 -7.33 -9.16 -26.75
C LEU A 200 -7.40 -10.49 -27.49
N LEU A 201 -6.42 -10.76 -28.33
CA LEU A 201 -6.21 -12.07 -28.91
C LEU A 201 -4.78 -12.53 -28.72
N LYS A 202 -4.56 -13.82 -28.77
CA LYS A 202 -3.24 -14.45 -28.83
C LYS A 202 -3.04 -15.16 -30.17
N THR A 203 -1.84 -15.06 -30.74
CA THR A 203 -1.51 -15.72 -32.03
C THR A 203 -0.96 -17.14 -31.85
N ASP A 204 -0.64 -17.54 -30.61
CA ASP A 204 -0.15 -18.86 -30.25
C ASP A 204 -1.10 -19.50 -29.23
N PRO A 205 -1.67 -20.70 -29.50
CA PRO A 205 -2.63 -21.32 -28.60
C PRO A 205 -2.04 -21.68 -27.23
N ASN A 206 -0.73 -21.88 -27.15
CA ASN A 206 -0.04 -22.26 -25.92
C ASN A 206 0.37 -21.05 -25.05
N LEU A 207 0.13 -19.83 -25.54
CA LEU A 207 0.46 -18.61 -24.80
C LEU A 207 -0.47 -18.47 -23.60
N GLN A 208 0.10 -18.11 -22.45
CA GLN A 208 -0.62 -17.93 -21.19
C GLN A 208 -0.33 -16.56 -20.58
N LEU A 209 -1.35 -15.73 -20.45
CA LEU A 209 -1.29 -14.42 -19.82
C LEU A 209 -1.21 -14.55 -18.30
N ASN A 210 -0.33 -13.78 -17.67
CA ASN A 210 -0.17 -13.66 -16.23
C ASN A 210 0.30 -12.24 -15.88
N CYS A 211 -0.59 -11.46 -15.31
CA CYS A 211 -0.34 -10.07 -14.94
C CYS A 211 -0.03 -9.88 -13.44
N SER A 212 0.34 -10.94 -12.72
CA SER A 212 0.50 -10.89 -11.25
C SER A 212 1.57 -9.91 -10.74
N ALA A 213 2.50 -9.49 -11.60
CA ALA A 213 3.54 -8.49 -11.27
C ALA A 213 3.03 -7.03 -11.30
N VAL A 214 1.77 -6.81 -11.72
CA VAL A 214 1.13 -5.48 -11.80
C VAL A 214 -0.19 -5.49 -11.03
N ALA A 215 -0.78 -6.67 -10.90
CA ALA A 215 -2.15 -6.85 -10.44
C ALA A 215 -2.39 -6.40 -9.00
N LYS A 216 -1.43 -6.64 -8.08
CA LYS A 216 -1.60 -6.22 -6.68
C LYS A 216 -1.56 -4.70 -6.55
N GLY A 217 -0.63 -4.05 -7.25
CA GLY A 217 -0.56 -2.60 -7.30
C GLY A 217 -1.84 -1.99 -7.85
N TYR A 218 -2.39 -2.56 -8.93
CA TYR A 218 -3.66 -2.07 -9.49
C TYR A 218 -4.85 -2.26 -8.53
N ALA A 219 -4.90 -3.35 -7.78
CA ALA A 219 -5.91 -3.56 -6.75
C ALA A 219 -5.84 -2.50 -5.65
N VAL A 220 -4.63 -2.06 -5.25
CA VAL A 220 -4.44 -0.93 -4.33
C VAL A 220 -5.02 0.36 -4.93
N ASP A 221 -4.73 0.63 -6.21
CA ASP A 221 -5.25 1.82 -6.91
C ASP A 221 -6.79 1.81 -7.03
N LEU A 222 -7.40 0.63 -7.23
CA LEU A 222 -8.86 0.47 -7.23
C LEU A 222 -9.47 0.84 -5.87
N VAL A 223 -8.92 0.32 -4.79
CA VAL A 223 -9.39 0.63 -3.44
C VAL A 223 -9.21 2.11 -3.13
N ALA A 224 -8.09 2.72 -3.57
CA ALA A 224 -7.84 4.15 -3.39
C ALA A 224 -8.88 5.01 -4.12
N ARG A 225 -9.22 4.65 -5.35
CA ARG A 225 -10.26 5.32 -6.16
C ARG A 225 -11.63 5.22 -5.48
N GLU A 226 -12.04 4.02 -5.10
CA GLU A 226 -13.31 3.77 -4.43
C GLU A 226 -13.48 4.61 -3.16
N LEU A 227 -12.45 4.65 -2.31
CA LEU A 227 -12.48 5.45 -1.09
C LEU A 227 -12.48 6.96 -1.35
N SER A 228 -11.74 7.41 -2.38
CA SER A 228 -11.70 8.82 -2.79
C SER A 228 -13.04 9.29 -3.33
N GLU A 229 -13.72 8.51 -4.17
CA GLU A 229 -15.04 8.80 -4.72
C GLU A 229 -16.10 8.89 -3.63
N ARG A 230 -15.96 8.12 -2.57
CA ARG A 230 -16.80 8.25 -1.37
C ARG A 230 -16.43 9.47 -0.53
N GLY A 231 -15.30 10.12 -0.76
CA GLY A 231 -14.86 11.33 -0.08
C GLY A 231 -14.07 11.05 1.20
N VAL A 232 -13.34 9.95 1.25
CA VAL A 232 -12.26 9.73 2.22
C VAL A 232 -11.11 10.68 1.86
N GLU A 233 -10.62 11.44 2.84
CA GLU A 233 -9.67 12.55 2.60
C GLU A 233 -8.22 12.16 2.91
N GLY A 234 -8.01 11.16 3.74
CA GLY A 234 -6.69 10.61 3.98
C GLY A 234 -6.75 9.12 4.18
N MET A 235 -5.86 8.40 3.49
CA MET A 235 -5.81 6.94 3.53
C MET A 235 -4.40 6.39 3.38
N LEU A 236 -4.19 5.22 3.99
CA LEU A 236 -3.05 4.36 3.77
C LEU A 236 -3.59 2.95 3.50
N ILE A 237 -3.39 2.49 2.27
CA ILE A 237 -3.82 1.18 1.79
C ILE A 237 -2.60 0.30 1.63
N ASN A 238 -2.71 -0.97 2.03
CA ASN A 238 -1.68 -1.97 1.85
C ASN A 238 -2.33 -3.29 1.42
N ILE A 239 -1.90 -3.85 0.29
CA ILE A 239 -2.28 -5.20 -0.16
C ILE A 239 -1.00 -6.00 -0.39
N GLY A 240 -0.69 -6.91 0.54
CA GLY A 240 0.45 -7.83 0.43
C GLY A 240 1.84 -7.17 0.40
N GLY A 241 1.95 -5.89 0.75
CA GLY A 241 3.20 -5.12 0.74
C GLY A 241 3.21 -3.97 -0.27
N GLU A 242 2.33 -3.96 -1.24
CA GLU A 242 2.07 -2.85 -2.15
C GLU A 242 1.21 -1.81 -1.42
N VAL A 243 1.66 -0.56 -1.40
CA VAL A 243 1.09 0.50 -0.56
C VAL A 243 0.79 1.74 -1.39
N TYR A 244 -0.34 2.38 -1.08
CA TYR A 244 -0.66 3.73 -1.55
C TYR A 244 -1.09 4.60 -0.38
N ALA A 245 -0.62 5.84 -0.35
CA ALA A 245 -1.03 6.84 0.62
C ALA A 245 -1.61 8.06 -0.08
N ALA A 246 -2.80 8.49 0.33
CA ALA A 246 -3.40 9.74 -0.10
C ALA A 246 -3.61 10.70 1.06
N GLY A 247 -3.40 11.99 0.78
CA GLY A 247 -3.50 13.07 1.75
C GLY A 247 -2.59 12.87 2.96
N ASN A 248 -2.85 13.61 4.03
CA ASN A 248 -2.17 13.47 5.32
C ASN A 248 -3.01 12.64 6.30
N LYS A 249 -2.43 12.23 7.43
CA LYS A 249 -3.17 11.68 8.56
C LYS A 249 -4.13 12.72 9.15
N SER A 250 -5.05 12.27 9.98
CA SER A 250 -6.03 13.17 10.62
C SER A 250 -5.41 14.25 11.53
N ASP A 251 -4.19 14.04 12.01
CA ASP A 251 -3.41 15.01 12.78
C ASP A 251 -2.57 15.98 11.92
N GLY A 252 -2.62 15.84 10.59
CA GLY A 252 -1.86 16.63 9.63
C GLY A 252 -0.48 16.10 9.31
N SER A 253 0.00 15.06 9.98
CA SER A 253 1.30 14.42 9.67
C SER A 253 1.23 13.56 8.42
N SER A 254 2.38 13.35 7.76
CA SER A 254 2.48 12.47 6.60
C SER A 254 2.30 11.00 6.98
N TRP A 255 1.76 10.23 6.06
CA TRP A 255 1.81 8.76 6.13
C TRP A 255 3.26 8.31 6.03
N THR A 256 3.63 7.30 6.83
CA THR A 256 5.01 6.79 6.83
C THR A 256 5.00 5.27 6.78
N VAL A 257 5.75 4.71 5.86
CA VAL A 257 5.85 3.26 5.60
C VAL A 257 7.27 2.79 5.87
N GLY A 258 7.40 1.71 6.65
CA GLY A 258 8.67 1.04 6.87
C GLY A 258 8.88 -0.09 5.87
N ILE A 259 10.07 -0.15 5.24
CA ILE A 259 10.43 -1.26 4.35
C ILE A 259 10.90 -2.43 5.21
N GLN A 260 10.36 -3.60 4.95
CA GLN A 260 10.79 -4.82 5.61
C GLN A 260 12.03 -5.38 4.92
N GLU A 261 13.07 -5.65 5.70
CA GLU A 261 14.24 -6.38 5.24
C GLU A 261 14.06 -7.86 5.54
N LYS A 262 14.29 -8.71 4.56
CA LYS A 262 14.33 -10.16 4.75
C LYS A 262 15.76 -10.65 4.74
N LEU A 263 16.09 -11.46 5.76
CA LEU A 263 17.34 -12.19 5.80
C LEU A 263 17.32 -13.37 4.81
N PRO A 264 18.48 -13.88 4.39
CA PRO A 264 18.58 -15.08 3.55
C PRO A 264 17.87 -16.31 4.12
N ASN A 265 17.76 -16.41 5.45
CA ASN A 265 17.07 -17.49 6.17
C ASN A 265 15.53 -17.30 6.25
N GLY A 266 14.98 -16.27 5.59
CA GLY A 266 13.54 -15.97 5.56
C GLY A 266 13.02 -15.14 6.75
N GLN A 267 13.85 -14.85 7.75
CA GLN A 267 13.45 -13.96 8.85
C GLN A 267 13.23 -12.54 8.34
N THR A 268 12.20 -11.89 8.87
CA THR A 268 11.88 -10.49 8.53
C THR A 268 12.43 -9.58 9.62
N LEU A 269 13.25 -8.62 9.23
CA LEU A 269 13.71 -7.54 10.09
C LEU A 269 12.85 -6.29 9.85
N ARG A 270 12.61 -5.52 10.91
CA ARG A 270 12.06 -4.17 10.74
C ARG A 270 13.12 -3.29 10.11
N SER A 271 12.79 -2.69 8.98
CA SER A 271 13.66 -1.69 8.38
C SER A 271 13.84 -0.50 9.32
N LYS A 272 15.03 0.04 9.32
CA LYS A 272 15.34 1.34 9.93
C LYS A 272 14.94 2.51 9.01
N ARG A 273 14.52 2.21 7.78
CA ARG A 273 14.15 3.23 6.78
C ARG A 273 12.65 3.43 6.77
N ASN A 274 12.22 4.60 7.22
CA ASN A 274 10.84 5.06 7.15
C ASN A 274 10.71 6.02 5.96
N ILE A 275 9.76 5.75 5.07
CA ILE A 275 9.50 6.52 3.87
C ILE A 275 8.20 7.30 4.09
N PRO A 276 8.24 8.64 4.08
CA PRO A 276 7.02 9.43 4.03
C PRO A 276 6.40 9.31 2.63
N LEU A 277 5.08 9.14 2.58
CA LEU A 277 4.30 9.10 1.34
C LEU A 277 3.20 10.16 1.40
N HIS A 278 2.99 10.84 0.28
CA HIS A 278 1.91 11.80 0.08
C HIS A 278 1.44 11.72 -1.37
N ASP A 279 0.22 11.25 -1.59
CA ASP A 279 -0.35 10.99 -2.91
C ASP A 279 0.57 10.14 -3.80
N GLN A 280 1.18 9.13 -3.19
CA GLN A 280 2.18 8.27 -3.82
C GLN A 280 2.00 6.82 -3.39
N ALA A 281 2.44 5.93 -4.27
CA ALA A 281 2.56 4.51 -4.02
C ALA A 281 4.00 4.11 -3.69
N LEU A 282 4.13 3.00 -2.96
CA LEU A 282 5.38 2.29 -2.75
C LEU A 282 5.12 0.80 -2.96
N ALA A 283 5.84 0.19 -3.89
CA ALA A 283 5.84 -1.26 -4.06
C ALA A 283 7.24 -1.84 -3.88
N THR A 284 7.32 -3.06 -3.36
CA THR A 284 8.59 -3.74 -3.13
C THR A 284 8.54 -5.17 -3.63
N SER A 285 9.34 -5.47 -4.64
CA SER A 285 9.61 -6.82 -5.12
C SER A 285 10.88 -7.37 -4.52
N GLY A 286 10.91 -8.66 -4.20
CA GLY A 286 12.06 -9.25 -3.53
C GLY A 286 12.27 -10.72 -3.83
N HIS A 287 13.53 -11.11 -3.87
CA HIS A 287 13.96 -12.49 -4.13
C HIS A 287 13.65 -13.49 -3.01
N SER A 288 13.17 -13.02 -1.85
CA SER A 288 12.92 -13.86 -0.67
C SER A 288 11.47 -14.32 -0.51
N GLN A 289 10.54 -13.88 -1.36
CA GLN A 289 9.10 -14.18 -1.20
C GLN A 289 8.77 -15.63 -1.58
N ARG A 290 9.31 -16.11 -2.71
CA ARG A 290 9.16 -17.49 -3.17
C ARG A 290 10.52 -17.98 -3.62
N VAL A 291 11.13 -18.87 -2.84
CA VAL A 291 12.45 -19.44 -3.09
C VAL A 291 12.47 -20.91 -2.74
N PHE A 292 13.35 -21.66 -3.38
CA PHE A 292 13.79 -22.97 -2.91
C PHE A 292 15.32 -23.06 -2.96
N PHE A 293 15.88 -23.98 -2.20
CA PHE A 293 17.32 -24.23 -2.15
C PHE A 293 17.60 -25.65 -2.66
N LYS A 294 18.57 -25.78 -3.57
CA LYS A 294 19.02 -27.06 -4.05
C LYS A 294 20.54 -27.04 -4.25
N SER A 295 21.22 -28.03 -3.70
CA SER A 295 22.70 -28.14 -3.74
C SER A 295 23.42 -26.88 -3.26
N GLY A 296 22.91 -26.20 -2.22
CA GLY A 296 23.47 -24.96 -1.69
C GLY A 296 23.19 -23.70 -2.50
N GLN A 297 22.58 -23.83 -3.68
CA GLN A 297 22.19 -22.71 -4.51
C GLN A 297 20.72 -22.31 -4.26
N ARG A 298 20.47 -21.00 -4.26
CA ARG A 298 19.13 -20.42 -4.12
C ARG A 298 18.52 -20.11 -5.47
N TYR A 299 17.26 -20.49 -5.65
CA TYR A 299 16.46 -20.22 -6.83
C TYR A 299 15.24 -19.38 -6.43
N SER A 300 15.06 -18.22 -7.05
CA SER A 300 13.96 -17.31 -6.78
C SER A 300 12.92 -17.36 -7.90
N HIS A 301 11.71 -16.94 -7.59
CA HIS A 301 10.62 -16.83 -8.57
C HIS A 301 10.76 -15.68 -9.56
N ILE A 302 11.74 -14.80 -9.38
CA ILE A 302 12.04 -13.72 -10.34
C ILE A 302 12.84 -14.33 -11.47
N LEU A 303 12.21 -14.43 -12.64
CA LEU A 303 12.76 -15.09 -13.82
C LEU A 303 13.05 -14.06 -14.92
N ASN A 304 14.14 -14.26 -15.64
CA ASN A 304 14.42 -13.51 -16.83
C ASN A 304 13.69 -14.14 -18.01
N ALA A 305 12.80 -13.39 -18.65
CA ALA A 305 11.97 -13.90 -19.75
C ALA A 305 12.78 -14.24 -21.02
N LYS A 306 13.98 -13.71 -21.18
CA LYS A 306 14.86 -14.01 -22.33
C LYS A 306 15.62 -15.32 -22.14
N THR A 307 16.04 -15.64 -20.93
CA THR A 307 16.83 -16.83 -20.63
C THR A 307 16.00 -17.97 -20.06
N GLY A 308 14.83 -17.67 -19.45
CA GLY A 308 13.99 -18.62 -18.73
C GLY A 308 14.58 -19.09 -17.40
N HIS A 309 15.66 -18.49 -16.93
CA HIS A 309 16.31 -18.82 -15.66
C HIS A 309 15.97 -17.80 -14.57
N PRO A 310 16.01 -18.20 -13.28
CA PRO A 310 16.01 -17.27 -12.17
C PRO A 310 17.10 -16.24 -12.31
N VAL A 311 16.77 -14.98 -12.01
CA VAL A 311 17.76 -13.90 -11.99
C VAL A 311 18.68 -14.09 -10.79
N GLU A 312 19.99 -13.99 -11.01
CA GLU A 312 20.95 -13.89 -9.92
C GLU A 312 20.66 -12.64 -9.09
N ALA A 313 20.66 -12.79 -7.78
CA ALA A 313 20.17 -11.76 -6.87
C ALA A 313 21.32 -11.06 -6.12
N PRO A 314 21.94 -10.03 -6.70
CA PRO A 314 22.93 -9.22 -5.98
C PRO A 314 22.30 -8.41 -4.85
N VAL A 315 20.98 -8.20 -4.90
CA VAL A 315 20.19 -7.46 -3.90
C VAL A 315 19.05 -8.31 -3.36
N ALA A 316 18.59 -8.01 -2.15
CA ALA A 316 17.45 -8.72 -1.53
C ALA A 316 16.12 -8.30 -2.15
N SER A 317 15.96 -7.01 -2.43
CA SER A 317 14.74 -6.43 -2.97
C SER A 317 14.99 -5.12 -3.70
N ALA A 318 14.02 -4.71 -4.51
CA ALA A 318 13.92 -3.40 -5.10
C ALA A 318 12.60 -2.77 -4.69
N SER A 319 12.63 -1.50 -4.31
CA SER A 319 11.45 -0.71 -3.97
C SER A 319 11.31 0.45 -4.94
N VAL A 320 10.09 0.74 -5.35
CA VAL A 320 9.75 1.84 -6.27
C VAL A 320 8.66 2.70 -5.66
N ILE A 321 8.87 4.01 -5.70
CA ILE A 321 7.86 5.02 -5.41
C ILE A 321 7.36 5.55 -6.75
N ALA A 322 6.03 5.64 -6.91
CA ALA A 322 5.39 6.11 -8.13
C ALA A 322 4.06 6.83 -7.85
N PRO A 323 3.50 7.57 -8.82
CA PRO A 323 2.19 8.19 -8.65
C PRO A 323 1.02 7.20 -8.46
N ASN A 324 1.15 5.96 -8.97
CA ASN A 324 0.17 4.90 -8.79
C ASN A 324 0.86 3.57 -8.47
N CYS A 325 0.12 2.70 -7.82
CA CYS A 325 0.68 1.47 -7.27
C CYS A 325 0.88 0.38 -8.33
N ALA A 326 0.06 0.34 -9.38
CA ALA A 326 0.22 -0.60 -10.49
C ALA A 326 1.58 -0.41 -11.19
N LEU A 327 1.96 0.84 -11.47
CA LEU A 327 3.25 1.16 -12.07
C LEU A 327 4.40 0.86 -11.11
N ALA A 328 4.25 1.19 -9.81
CA ALA A 328 5.26 0.90 -8.80
C ALA A 328 5.53 -0.61 -8.70
N ASP A 329 4.49 -1.47 -8.68
CA ASP A 329 4.57 -2.93 -8.58
C ASP A 329 5.31 -3.52 -9.80
N GLY A 330 4.89 -3.12 -11.02
CA GLY A 330 5.55 -3.53 -12.26
C GLY A 330 7.03 -3.14 -12.32
N LEU A 331 7.33 -1.86 -12.02
CA LEU A 331 8.70 -1.35 -12.04
C LEU A 331 9.58 -1.97 -10.94
N ALA A 332 9.03 -2.28 -9.76
CA ALA A 332 9.78 -2.96 -8.70
C ALA A 332 10.20 -4.38 -9.11
N THR A 333 9.32 -5.09 -9.84
CA THR A 333 9.66 -6.39 -10.44
C THR A 333 10.72 -6.24 -11.52
N ILE A 334 10.58 -5.27 -12.43
CA ILE A 334 11.54 -5.00 -13.52
C ILE A 334 12.92 -4.64 -12.97
N ALA A 335 12.98 -3.84 -11.90
CA ALA A 335 14.24 -3.44 -11.28
C ALA A 335 15.09 -4.62 -10.77
N LEU A 336 14.47 -5.78 -10.53
CA LEU A 336 15.19 -7.01 -10.19
C LEU A 336 15.63 -7.83 -11.42
N ILE A 337 15.13 -7.50 -12.62
CA ILE A 337 15.35 -8.27 -13.85
C ILE A 337 16.41 -7.62 -14.74
N ILE A 338 16.40 -6.30 -14.83
CA ILE A 338 17.31 -5.53 -15.69
C ILE A 338 18.45 -4.90 -14.87
N ASP A 339 19.53 -4.54 -15.54
CA ASP A 339 20.63 -3.81 -14.90
C ASP A 339 20.25 -2.37 -14.53
N ASN A 340 21.04 -1.76 -13.63
CA ASN A 340 20.73 -0.44 -13.07
C ASN A 340 20.74 0.69 -14.13
N ASP A 341 21.54 0.60 -15.17
CA ASP A 341 21.58 1.65 -16.20
C ASP A 341 20.36 1.57 -17.11
N SER A 342 19.95 0.36 -17.48
CA SER A 342 18.67 0.10 -18.14
C SER A 342 17.49 0.57 -17.28
N MET A 343 17.54 0.37 -15.96
CA MET A 343 16.49 0.85 -15.05
C MET A 343 16.43 2.38 -14.99
N LYS A 344 17.58 3.07 -14.93
CA LYS A 344 17.65 4.54 -15.00
C LYS A 344 17.03 5.06 -16.30
N GLN A 345 17.36 4.45 -17.43
CA GLN A 345 16.79 4.83 -18.73
C GLN A 345 15.29 4.58 -18.77
N LEU A 346 14.81 3.49 -18.22
CA LEU A 346 13.38 3.18 -18.16
C LEU A 346 12.61 4.21 -17.32
N VAL A 347 13.06 4.49 -16.09
CA VAL A 347 12.35 5.40 -15.20
C VAL A 347 12.40 6.85 -15.65
N SER A 348 13.41 7.24 -16.43
CA SER A 348 13.47 8.60 -17.01
C SER A 348 12.34 8.90 -17.99
N GLN A 349 11.60 7.90 -18.43
CA GLN A 349 10.44 8.03 -19.31
C GLN A 349 9.13 8.28 -18.54
N TYR A 350 9.19 8.25 -17.21
CA TYR A 350 8.03 8.47 -16.33
C TYR A 350 8.31 9.65 -15.39
N HIS A 351 7.27 10.32 -14.94
CA HIS A 351 7.37 11.39 -13.95
C HIS A 351 7.14 10.86 -12.54
N GLY A 352 7.88 11.40 -11.57
CA GLY A 352 7.66 11.10 -10.15
C GLY A 352 8.04 9.69 -9.72
N ILE A 353 9.00 9.05 -10.42
CA ILE A 353 9.51 7.73 -10.05
C ILE A 353 10.81 7.87 -9.28
N GLU A 354 10.84 7.24 -8.11
CA GLU A 354 12.06 6.99 -7.34
C GLU A 354 12.21 5.49 -7.13
N TYR A 355 13.43 5.00 -7.11
CA TYR A 355 13.69 3.59 -6.81
C TYR A 355 14.99 3.41 -6.02
N PHE A 356 15.04 2.33 -5.27
CA PHE A 356 16.23 1.96 -4.52
C PHE A 356 16.27 0.45 -4.28
N TYR A 357 17.49 -0.05 -4.11
CA TYR A 357 17.76 -1.44 -3.82
C TYR A 357 18.05 -1.62 -2.33
N THR A 358 17.57 -2.73 -1.77
CA THR A 358 17.94 -3.19 -0.44
C THR A 358 18.94 -4.33 -0.59
N PRO A 359 20.17 -4.18 -0.08
CA PRO A 359 21.16 -5.25 -0.13
C PRO A 359 20.74 -6.40 0.79
N TRP A 360 21.34 -7.58 0.60
CA TRP A 360 21.23 -8.64 1.59
C TRP A 360 21.86 -8.18 2.90
N SER A 361 21.13 -8.28 4.01
CA SER A 361 21.71 -8.04 5.32
C SER A 361 22.80 -9.07 5.56
N ALA A 362 24.00 -8.63 5.94
CA ALA A 362 25.09 -9.52 6.29
C ALA A 362 24.74 -10.30 7.56
N SER A 363 24.16 -11.48 7.40
CA SER A 363 24.14 -12.49 8.45
C SER A 363 25.52 -13.12 8.48
N HIS A 364 26.13 -13.18 9.65
CA HIS A 364 27.42 -13.82 9.93
C HIS A 364 27.65 -15.07 9.07
N SER A 365 28.72 -15.04 8.26
CA SER A 365 29.23 -16.06 7.35
C SER A 365 28.70 -16.06 5.93
N ASP A 366 29.12 -15.06 5.10
CA ASP A 366 29.53 -15.37 3.73
C ASP A 366 30.48 -14.28 3.22
N THR A 367 31.76 -14.62 3.18
CA THR A 367 32.86 -13.78 2.69
C THR A 367 32.95 -13.85 1.18
N ARG A 368 31.95 -13.36 0.44
CA ARG A 368 32.09 -12.99 -0.97
C ARG A 368 31.18 -11.80 -1.28
N SER A 369 31.59 -10.63 -0.80
CA SER A 369 30.97 -9.37 -1.21
C SER A 369 31.85 -8.69 -2.25
N HIS A 370 31.35 -8.60 -3.48
CA HIS A 370 31.82 -7.56 -4.39
C HIS A 370 31.19 -6.22 -3.95
N PRO A 371 31.95 -5.14 -3.81
CA PRO A 371 31.41 -3.85 -3.42
C PRO A 371 30.60 -3.25 -4.58
N ILE A 372 29.27 -3.14 -4.39
CA ILE A 372 28.44 -2.31 -5.25
C ILE A 372 28.52 -0.90 -4.69
N SER A 373 29.12 0.02 -5.43
CA SER A 373 29.21 1.44 -5.09
C SER A 373 27.80 2.06 -5.03
N SER A 374 27.33 2.35 -3.83
CA SER A 374 26.15 3.16 -3.59
C SER A 374 26.52 4.63 -3.74
N SER A 375 26.35 5.22 -4.92
CA SER A 375 26.41 6.66 -5.08
C SER A 375 25.14 7.14 -5.75
N ASN A 376 24.17 7.52 -4.93
CA ASN A 376 23.23 8.62 -5.22
C ASN A 376 22.48 8.91 -3.92
N GLN A 377 23.11 9.73 -3.06
CA GLN A 377 22.35 10.55 -2.13
C GLN A 377 21.94 11.82 -2.88
N PRO A 378 20.72 12.32 -2.72
CA PRO A 378 20.37 13.64 -3.20
C PRO A 378 21.14 14.66 -2.35
N THR A 379 21.96 15.47 -3.01
CA THR A 379 22.48 16.71 -2.42
C THR A 379 21.33 17.68 -2.20
N SER A 380 21.31 18.25 -1.02
CA SER A 380 20.44 19.29 -0.47
C SER A 380 19.95 20.36 -1.45
#